data_9632906fad415c2e9b2d359912a3ec1f
#
_entry.id   9632906fad415c2e9b2d359912a3ec1f
#
_cell.length_a   1.000
_cell.length_b   1.000
_cell.length_c   1.000
_cell.angle_alpha   90.00
_cell.angle_beta   90.00
_cell.angle_gamma   90.00
#
_symmetry.space_group_name_H-M   'P 1'
#
loop_
_entity.id
_entity.type
_entity.pdbx_description
1 polymer ?
#
loop_
_entity_poly.entity_id
_entity_poly.type
_entity_poly.pdbx_seq_one_letter_code
_entity_poly.pdbx_strand_id
1 'polypeptide(L)'
;MADRFKRGMTSPVRLLVRALPTRTSRIVGALLAATASALCVIPGFNVLNYYSGLAIAVVGGLLVGLTNASDPIQPTRARLRTIILGRLAQALFLACIPLVILLLNAFRVTNCDLMAGLSFYAVGPLATILIASQWGLAARLLGQTRQRSILAFLGLWLAWIGSDVISFLTEPPIFAYNAFVGFFSGAVYDDLIRIDPPLLFFRLGNLVQLGLLLAVVSPLFVAHRAAIELSRLRTVRPLQWAVAGVAVLCVGTLTGAAGYLGYDIDRETIQAQLGGTLSNDQIVLFYDQSTITPEEAALILEDQTFRLHQLQPHGRGTGCGPT
;
A
#
# COMPACT_ATOMS: atom_id res chain seq x y z
N MET A 1 11.39 -42.04 22.69
CA MET A 1 9.96 -41.71 22.49
C MET A 1 9.74 -40.28 22.03
N ALA A 2 10.55 -39.32 22.45
CA ALA A 2 10.46 -37.88 22.07
C ALA A 2 10.72 -37.59 20.57
N ASP A 3 11.53 -38.40 19.88
CA ASP A 3 11.87 -38.15 18.46
C ASP A 3 10.78 -38.63 17.46
N ARG A 4 9.89 -39.54 17.82
CA ARG A 4 8.73 -39.90 17.01
C ARG A 4 7.64 -38.86 17.04
N PHE A 5 7.49 -38.11 18.13
CA PHE A 5 6.54 -37.02 18.26
C PHE A 5 6.91 -35.83 17.38
N LYS A 6 8.22 -35.62 17.14
CA LYS A 6 8.73 -34.56 16.26
C LYS A 6 8.50 -34.82 14.77
N ARG A 7 8.30 -36.06 14.30
CA ARG A 7 8.11 -36.39 12.87
C ARG A 7 6.65 -36.30 12.38
N GLY A 8 5.66 -36.31 13.27
CA GLY A 8 4.23 -36.35 12.91
C GLY A 8 3.56 -34.99 12.78
N MET A 9 4.14 -33.90 13.27
CA MET A 9 3.55 -32.57 13.25
C MET A 9 3.96 -31.82 11.97
N THR A 10 3.30 -32.08 10.84
CA THR A 10 3.21 -31.14 9.71
C THR A 10 2.22 -30.01 10.03
N SER A 11 2.15 -29.59 11.28
CA SER A 11 1.14 -28.66 11.76
C SER A 11 1.54 -27.21 11.50
N PRO A 12 0.57 -26.32 11.26
CA PRO A 12 0.76 -24.86 11.19
C PRO A 12 1.54 -24.33 12.41
N VAL A 13 1.47 -24.99 13.55
CA VAL A 13 2.22 -24.68 14.78
C VAL A 13 3.74 -24.75 14.57
N ARG A 14 4.29 -25.66 13.74
CA ARG A 14 5.73 -25.64 13.43
C ARG A 14 6.14 -24.47 12.53
N LEU A 15 5.26 -24.03 11.65
CA LEU A 15 5.48 -22.83 10.86
C LEU A 15 5.47 -21.59 11.77
N LEU A 16 4.53 -21.55 12.71
CA LEU A 16 4.45 -20.47 13.73
C LEU A 16 5.67 -20.47 14.65
N VAL A 17 6.12 -21.62 15.16
CA VAL A 17 7.29 -21.75 16.04
C VAL A 17 8.60 -21.47 15.29
N ARG A 18 8.68 -21.71 13.97
CA ARG A 18 9.81 -21.28 13.14
C ARG A 18 9.73 -19.81 12.68
N ALA A 19 8.56 -19.21 12.74
CA ALA A 19 8.34 -17.77 12.61
C ALA A 19 8.72 -16.99 13.89
N LEU A 20 9.04 -17.70 14.99
CA LEU A 20 9.52 -17.09 16.22
C LEU A 20 10.79 -16.26 15.96
N PRO A 21 10.92 -15.12 16.60
CA PRO A 21 11.57 -13.94 16.05
C PRO A 21 13.09 -14.13 15.95
N THR A 22 13.60 -13.96 14.74
CA THR A 22 15.00 -13.59 14.54
C THR A 22 15.30 -12.34 15.38
N ARG A 23 16.59 -12.10 15.68
CA ARG A 23 16.98 -10.87 16.41
C ARG A 23 16.39 -9.62 15.74
N THR A 24 16.37 -9.57 14.40
CA THR A 24 15.80 -8.50 13.58
C THR A 24 14.29 -8.35 13.83
N SER A 25 13.53 -9.45 13.81
CA SER A 25 12.08 -9.39 14.07
C SER A 25 11.74 -8.89 15.46
N ARG A 26 12.55 -9.22 16.48
CA ARG A 26 12.35 -8.72 17.86
C ARG A 26 12.54 -7.22 17.94
N ILE A 27 13.57 -6.70 17.27
CA ILE A 27 13.82 -5.26 17.19
C ILE A 27 12.66 -4.57 16.49
N VAL A 28 12.22 -5.10 15.33
CA VAL A 28 11.09 -4.54 14.60
C VAL A 28 9.79 -4.62 15.40
N GLY A 29 9.54 -5.72 16.10
CA GLY A 29 8.40 -5.83 17.01
C GLY A 29 8.43 -4.78 18.13
N ALA A 30 9.60 -4.52 18.71
CA ALA A 30 9.78 -3.46 19.71
C ALA A 30 9.55 -2.05 19.12
N LEU A 31 10.04 -1.80 17.89
CA LEU A 31 9.81 -0.52 17.21
C LEU A 31 8.34 -0.32 16.89
N LEU A 32 7.63 -1.35 16.40
CA LEU A 32 6.20 -1.29 16.15
C LEU A 32 5.39 -1.08 17.44
N ALA A 33 5.80 -1.74 18.54
CA ALA A 33 5.20 -1.51 19.85
C ALA A 33 5.43 -0.07 20.34
N ALA A 34 6.64 0.46 20.19
CA ALA A 34 6.96 1.84 20.54
C ALA A 34 6.15 2.84 19.69
N THR A 35 6.04 2.60 18.37
CA THR A 35 5.21 3.42 17.47
C THR A 35 3.75 3.42 17.93
N ALA A 36 3.14 2.25 18.15
CA ALA A 36 1.76 2.16 18.60
C ALA A 36 1.55 2.82 19.97
N SER A 37 2.49 2.65 20.90
CA SER A 37 2.44 3.31 22.21
C SER A 37 2.54 4.83 22.11
N ALA A 38 3.38 5.35 21.20
CA ALA A 38 3.47 6.79 20.93
C ALA A 38 2.15 7.31 20.33
N LEU A 39 1.54 6.60 19.39
CA LEU A 39 0.24 6.97 18.83
C LEU A 39 -0.86 7.03 19.90
N CYS A 40 -0.82 6.16 20.92
CA CYS A 40 -1.79 6.18 22.02
C CYS A 40 -1.78 7.50 22.83
N VAL A 41 -0.72 8.31 22.73
CA VAL A 41 -0.60 9.60 23.44
C VAL A 41 -1.01 10.79 22.58
N ILE A 42 -0.97 10.64 21.25
CA ILE A 42 -1.24 11.72 20.30
C ILE A 42 -2.75 11.81 20.05
N PRO A 43 -3.42 12.94 20.32
CA PRO A 43 -4.84 13.12 20.00
C PRO A 43 -5.12 12.88 18.51
N GLY A 44 -6.23 12.20 18.19
CA GLY A 44 -6.60 11.82 16.84
C GLY A 44 -5.96 10.52 16.34
N PHE A 45 -4.79 10.12 16.86
CA PHE A 45 -4.16 8.82 16.59
C PHE A 45 -4.34 7.83 17.73
N ASN A 46 -4.84 8.26 18.87
CA ASN A 46 -4.99 7.46 20.09
C ASN A 46 -6.19 6.51 20.09
N VAL A 47 -6.95 6.50 19.02
CA VAL A 47 -8.04 5.55 18.78
C VAL A 47 -7.73 4.71 17.55
N LEU A 48 -8.32 3.51 17.49
CA LEU A 48 -8.21 2.67 16.30
C LEU A 48 -9.10 3.27 15.19
N ASN A 49 -8.49 3.98 14.26
CA ASN A 49 -9.15 4.66 13.16
C ASN A 49 -8.26 4.68 11.90
N TYR A 50 -8.67 5.40 10.88
CA TYR A 50 -7.91 5.60 9.65
C TYR A 50 -6.51 6.18 9.90
N TYR A 51 -6.38 7.24 10.72
CA TYR A 51 -5.10 7.94 10.91
C TYR A 51 -4.06 7.07 11.63
N SER A 52 -4.47 6.40 12.71
CA SER A 52 -3.60 5.45 13.41
C SER A 52 -3.22 4.28 12.50
N GLY A 53 -4.18 3.80 11.70
CA GLY A 53 -3.95 2.78 10.69
C GLY A 53 -2.92 3.22 9.65
N LEU A 54 -3.06 4.41 9.07
CA LEU A 54 -2.13 4.96 8.08
C LEU A 54 -0.69 5.05 8.64
N ALA A 55 -0.53 5.60 9.84
CA ALA A 55 0.77 5.71 10.49
C ALA A 55 1.44 4.33 10.68
N ILE A 56 0.67 3.33 11.13
CA ILE A 56 1.16 1.96 11.30
C ILE A 56 1.46 1.30 9.93
N ALA A 57 0.68 1.57 8.88
CA ALA A 57 0.92 1.06 7.55
C ALA A 57 2.28 1.53 7.01
N VAL A 58 2.56 2.83 7.10
CA VAL A 58 3.85 3.42 6.65
C VAL A 58 5.03 2.81 7.40
N VAL A 59 5.01 2.88 8.72
CA VAL A 59 6.12 2.40 9.56
C VAL A 59 6.24 0.88 9.48
N GLY A 60 5.12 0.16 9.59
CA GLY A 60 5.08 -1.30 9.59
C GLY A 60 5.47 -1.89 8.24
N GLY A 61 4.96 -1.33 7.14
CA GLY A 61 5.31 -1.73 5.79
C GLY A 61 6.81 -1.59 5.53
N LEU A 62 7.38 -0.43 5.85
CA LEU A 62 8.82 -0.19 5.69
C LEU A 62 9.66 -1.15 6.55
N LEU A 63 9.38 -1.24 7.85
CA LEU A 63 10.19 -2.04 8.78
C LEU A 63 10.11 -3.54 8.48
N VAL A 64 8.91 -4.07 8.19
CA VAL A 64 8.72 -5.50 7.90
C VAL A 64 9.27 -5.86 6.51
N GLY A 65 9.10 -5.00 5.51
CA GLY A 65 9.71 -5.18 4.21
C GLY A 65 11.23 -5.19 4.27
N LEU A 66 11.85 -4.24 4.98
CA LEU A 66 13.30 -4.21 5.22
C LEU A 66 13.80 -5.44 5.97
N THR A 67 13.05 -5.94 6.96
CA THR A 67 13.38 -7.16 7.68
C THR A 67 13.48 -8.34 6.70
N ASN A 68 12.48 -8.51 5.84
CA ASN A 68 12.45 -9.59 4.88
C ASN A 68 13.48 -9.44 3.75
N ALA A 69 13.84 -8.21 3.38
CA ALA A 69 14.92 -7.94 2.44
C ALA A 69 16.31 -8.20 3.05
N SER A 70 16.48 -8.00 4.36
CA SER A 70 17.76 -8.12 5.05
C SER A 70 18.04 -9.51 5.63
N ASP A 71 17.01 -10.22 6.07
CA ASP A 71 17.16 -11.52 6.74
C ASP A 71 17.62 -12.61 5.77
N PRO A 72 18.66 -13.37 6.12
CA PRO A 72 19.15 -14.43 5.26
C PRO A 72 18.11 -15.53 5.11
N ILE A 73 17.94 -16.01 3.89
CA ILE A 73 17.20 -17.23 3.62
C ILE A 73 18.19 -18.39 3.79
N GLN A 74 17.96 -19.22 4.79
CA GLN A 74 18.83 -20.38 4.99
C GLN A 74 18.67 -21.36 3.82
N PRO A 75 19.77 -21.84 3.21
CA PRO A 75 19.74 -22.88 2.22
C PRO A 75 19.14 -24.14 2.86
N THR A 76 17.92 -24.42 2.53
CA THR A 76 17.20 -25.59 3.05
C THR A 76 16.55 -26.32 1.87
N ARG A 77 16.21 -27.61 2.06
CA ARG A 77 15.36 -28.32 1.08
C ARG A 77 13.91 -27.82 1.10
N ALA A 78 13.63 -26.71 1.78
CA ALA A 78 12.28 -26.15 1.87
C ALA A 78 11.82 -25.62 0.51
N ARG A 79 10.57 -25.90 0.17
CA ARG A 79 9.93 -25.35 -1.02
C ARG A 79 9.69 -23.86 -0.81
N LEU A 80 9.73 -23.07 -1.88
CA LEU A 80 9.49 -21.61 -1.83
C LEU A 80 8.18 -21.28 -1.08
N ARG A 81 7.10 -22.02 -1.30
CA ARG A 81 5.83 -21.86 -0.58
C ARG A 81 5.98 -21.88 0.95
N THR A 82 6.88 -22.72 1.48
CA THR A 82 7.11 -22.80 2.93
C THR A 82 7.81 -21.54 3.43
N ILE A 83 8.72 -20.98 2.63
CA ILE A 83 9.40 -19.71 2.94
C ILE A 83 8.38 -18.56 2.92
N ILE A 84 7.55 -18.48 1.88
CA ILE A 84 6.49 -17.48 1.74
C ILE A 84 5.54 -17.51 2.94
N LEU A 85 5.00 -18.70 3.26
CA LEU A 85 4.08 -18.85 4.40
C LEU A 85 4.74 -18.50 5.73
N GLY A 86 6.01 -18.84 5.91
CA GLY A 86 6.78 -18.46 7.11
C GLY A 86 6.93 -16.94 7.23
N ARG A 87 7.22 -16.24 6.12
CA ARG A 87 7.33 -14.78 6.10
C ARG A 87 5.98 -14.08 6.28
N LEU A 88 4.90 -14.64 5.72
CA LEU A 88 3.54 -14.15 5.95
C LEU A 88 3.12 -14.32 7.42
N ALA A 89 3.38 -15.48 8.02
CA ALA A 89 3.11 -15.71 9.44
C ALA A 89 3.89 -14.75 10.36
N GLN A 90 5.16 -14.49 10.05
CA GLN A 90 5.98 -13.51 10.74
C GLN A 90 5.42 -12.09 10.61
N ALA A 91 5.03 -11.68 9.39
CA ALA A 91 4.44 -10.38 9.11
C ALA A 91 3.10 -10.21 9.83
N LEU A 92 2.25 -11.23 9.82
CA LEU A 92 0.98 -11.26 10.55
C LEU A 92 1.20 -11.08 12.06
N PHE A 93 2.15 -11.82 12.63
CA PHE A 93 2.51 -11.67 14.04
C PHE A 93 2.96 -10.25 14.39
N LEU A 94 3.83 -9.66 13.56
CA LEU A 94 4.31 -8.29 13.74
C LEU A 94 3.18 -7.27 13.59
N ALA A 95 2.24 -7.47 12.66
CA ALA A 95 1.07 -6.62 12.50
C ALA A 95 0.10 -6.70 13.68
N CYS A 96 0.01 -7.85 14.37
CA CYS A 96 -0.84 -7.98 15.56
C CYS A 96 -0.33 -7.14 16.75
N ILE A 97 0.97 -6.82 16.83
CA ILE A 97 1.53 -6.07 17.97
C ILE A 97 0.89 -4.67 18.10
N PRO A 98 0.94 -3.79 17.08
CA PRO A 98 0.30 -2.48 17.19
C PRO A 98 -1.23 -2.56 17.30
N LEU A 99 -1.86 -3.56 16.66
CA LEU A 99 -3.30 -3.78 16.81
C LEU A 99 -3.69 -4.03 18.26
N VAL A 100 -2.99 -4.94 18.93
CA VAL A 100 -3.29 -5.27 20.35
C VAL A 100 -3.08 -4.04 21.22
N ILE A 101 -2.03 -3.25 21.02
CA ILE A 101 -1.77 -2.05 21.80
C ILE A 101 -2.89 -1.02 21.63
N LEU A 102 -3.33 -0.76 20.39
CA LEU A 102 -4.44 0.17 20.14
C LEU A 102 -5.78 -0.36 20.69
N LEU A 103 -6.03 -1.67 20.60
CA LEU A 103 -7.21 -2.28 21.22
C LEU A 103 -7.18 -2.15 22.74
N LEU A 104 -6.04 -2.36 23.39
CA LEU A 104 -5.88 -2.15 24.82
C LEU A 104 -6.09 -0.67 25.20
N ASN A 105 -5.65 0.26 24.35
CA ASN A 105 -5.87 1.69 24.57
C ASN A 105 -7.35 2.08 24.46
N ALA A 106 -8.20 1.29 23.79
CA ALA A 106 -9.65 1.51 23.73
C ALA A 106 -10.34 1.40 25.10
N PHE A 107 -9.71 0.74 26.07
CA PHE A 107 -10.19 0.75 27.47
C PHE A 107 -9.91 2.09 28.18
N ARG A 108 -8.95 2.88 27.68
CA ARG A 108 -8.61 4.19 28.24
C ARG A 108 -9.31 5.34 27.51
N VAL A 109 -9.47 5.22 26.20
CA VAL A 109 -10.04 6.25 25.33
C VAL A 109 -11.25 5.66 24.61
N THR A 110 -12.41 6.30 24.75
CA THR A 110 -13.64 5.83 24.10
C THR A 110 -13.47 5.83 22.59
N ASN A 111 -13.66 4.66 21.97
CA ASN A 111 -13.69 4.51 20.52
C ASN A 111 -15.16 4.41 20.08
N CYS A 112 -15.65 5.41 19.35
CA CYS A 112 -17.04 5.50 18.92
C CYS A 112 -17.42 4.40 17.91
N ASP A 113 -16.46 3.99 17.05
CA ASP A 113 -16.68 2.94 16.03
C ASP A 113 -15.45 2.02 15.92
N LEU A 114 -15.43 1.04 16.79
CA LEU A 114 -14.36 0.04 16.82
C LEU A 114 -14.37 -0.85 15.58
N MET A 115 -15.55 -1.14 15.01
CA MET A 115 -15.66 -1.99 13.82
C MET A 115 -15.10 -1.31 12.57
N ALA A 116 -15.40 -0.04 12.36
CA ALA A 116 -14.76 0.75 11.31
C ALA A 116 -13.25 0.77 11.49
N GLY A 117 -12.77 1.01 12.72
CA GLY A 117 -11.34 0.99 13.03
C GLY A 117 -10.66 -0.35 12.71
N LEU A 118 -11.28 -1.48 13.07
CA LEU A 118 -10.78 -2.82 12.73
C LEU A 118 -10.77 -3.06 11.22
N SER A 119 -11.81 -2.62 10.54
CA SER A 119 -11.91 -2.73 9.08
C SER A 119 -10.81 -1.92 8.39
N PHE A 120 -10.56 -0.67 8.81
CA PHE A 120 -9.43 0.13 8.34
C PHE A 120 -8.10 -0.53 8.63
N TYR A 121 -7.94 -1.13 9.82
CA TYR A 121 -6.72 -1.84 10.16
C TYR A 121 -6.47 -3.05 9.24
N ALA A 122 -7.51 -3.80 8.92
CA ALA A 122 -7.42 -4.96 8.04
C ALA A 122 -7.02 -4.58 6.60
N VAL A 123 -7.68 -3.58 6.04
CA VAL A 123 -7.46 -3.15 4.64
C VAL A 123 -6.22 -2.26 4.50
N GLY A 124 -5.89 -1.45 5.50
CA GLY A 124 -4.71 -0.59 5.54
C GLY A 124 -3.47 -1.33 6.07
N PRO A 125 -3.13 -1.22 7.35
CA PRO A 125 -1.87 -1.70 7.93
C PRO A 125 -1.60 -3.17 7.69
N LEU A 126 -2.58 -4.04 7.97
CA LEU A 126 -2.39 -5.48 7.83
C LEU A 126 -2.07 -5.86 6.38
N ALA A 127 -2.88 -5.38 5.42
CA ALA A 127 -2.65 -5.64 4.00
C ALA A 127 -1.29 -5.08 3.56
N THR A 128 -0.95 -3.85 3.93
CA THR A 128 0.32 -3.20 3.60
C THR A 128 1.52 -3.98 4.15
N ILE A 129 1.50 -4.38 5.42
CA ILE A 129 2.58 -5.14 6.06
C ILE A 129 2.77 -6.50 5.36
N LEU A 130 1.68 -7.18 5.01
CA LEU A 130 1.74 -8.46 4.29
C LEU A 130 2.32 -8.29 2.88
N ILE A 131 1.88 -7.28 2.14
CA ILE A 131 2.39 -6.96 0.80
C ILE A 131 3.87 -6.58 0.85
N ALA A 132 4.26 -5.66 1.73
CA ALA A 132 5.65 -5.23 1.91
C ALA A 132 6.57 -6.38 2.32
N SER A 133 6.07 -7.29 3.16
CA SER A 133 6.78 -8.52 3.53
C SER A 133 7.17 -9.35 2.31
N GLN A 134 6.26 -9.51 1.35
CA GLN A 134 6.51 -10.34 0.15
C GLN A 134 7.39 -9.61 -0.86
N TRP A 135 7.25 -8.31 -1.03
CA TRP A 135 8.16 -7.51 -1.84
C TRP A 135 9.58 -7.50 -1.25
N GLY A 136 9.73 -7.42 0.08
CA GLY A 136 11.00 -7.58 0.76
C GLY A 136 11.63 -8.97 0.52
N LEU A 137 10.82 -10.03 0.58
CA LEU A 137 11.26 -11.38 0.24
C LEU A 137 11.70 -11.48 -1.23
N ALA A 138 10.94 -10.91 -2.15
CA ALA A 138 11.29 -10.89 -3.58
C ALA A 138 12.62 -10.14 -3.82
N ALA A 139 12.78 -8.97 -3.19
CA ALA A 139 14.02 -8.23 -3.23
C ALA A 139 15.21 -9.06 -2.67
N ARG A 140 14.97 -9.86 -1.63
CA ARG A 140 15.99 -10.77 -1.06
C ARG A 140 16.39 -11.88 -2.01
N LEU A 141 15.41 -12.47 -2.70
CA LEU A 141 15.64 -13.54 -3.66
C LEU A 141 16.39 -13.04 -4.91
N LEU A 142 16.08 -11.82 -5.37
CA LEU A 142 16.70 -11.20 -6.54
C LEU A 142 18.08 -10.59 -6.23
N GLY A 143 18.22 -9.93 -5.08
CA GLY A 143 19.42 -9.17 -4.74
C GLY A 143 20.64 -10.02 -4.35
N GLN A 144 20.43 -11.30 -3.98
CA GLN A 144 21.43 -12.27 -3.55
C GLN A 144 22.28 -11.84 -2.33
N THR A 145 22.68 -10.57 -2.25
CA THR A 145 23.40 -9.98 -1.12
C THR A 145 22.47 -9.12 -0.28
N ARG A 146 22.77 -9.00 1.04
CA ARG A 146 21.98 -8.18 1.97
C ARG A 146 21.84 -6.73 1.51
N GLN A 147 22.94 -6.11 1.12
CA GLN A 147 22.95 -4.71 0.70
C GLN A 147 22.12 -4.46 -0.55
N ARG A 148 22.32 -5.28 -1.61
CA ARG A 148 21.54 -5.17 -2.85
C ARG A 148 20.06 -5.38 -2.62
N SER A 149 19.69 -6.32 -1.75
CA SER A 149 18.29 -6.59 -1.41
C SER A 149 17.63 -5.43 -0.67
N ILE A 150 18.34 -4.83 0.29
CA ILE A 150 17.87 -3.64 1.00
C ILE A 150 17.71 -2.47 0.02
N LEU A 151 18.71 -2.20 -0.82
CA LEU A 151 18.66 -1.13 -1.81
C LEU A 151 17.54 -1.34 -2.84
N ALA A 152 17.35 -2.59 -3.30
CA ALA A 152 16.26 -2.92 -4.22
C ALA A 152 14.88 -2.69 -3.59
N PHE A 153 14.68 -3.10 -2.33
CA PHE A 153 13.43 -2.85 -1.63
C PHE A 153 13.19 -1.36 -1.39
N LEU A 154 14.20 -0.63 -0.89
CA LEU A 154 14.10 0.82 -0.68
C LEU A 154 13.87 1.57 -1.99
N GLY A 155 14.57 1.20 -3.06
CA GLY A 155 14.37 1.79 -4.38
C GLY A 155 12.93 1.58 -4.89
N LEU A 156 12.39 0.38 -4.74
CA LEU A 156 11.01 0.08 -5.09
C LEU A 156 10.02 0.90 -4.24
N TRP A 157 10.24 0.95 -2.92
CA TRP A 157 9.40 1.68 -1.98
C TRP A 157 9.39 3.18 -2.28
N LEU A 158 10.57 3.77 -2.50
CA LEU A 158 10.72 5.19 -2.86
C LEU A 158 10.16 5.50 -4.25
N ALA A 159 10.34 4.60 -5.24
CA ALA A 159 9.78 4.78 -6.57
C ALA A 159 8.25 4.80 -6.53
N TRP A 160 7.64 3.94 -5.72
CA TRP A 160 6.17 3.92 -5.57
C TRP A 160 5.64 5.18 -4.89
N ILE A 161 6.25 5.61 -3.78
CA ILE A 161 5.87 6.87 -3.13
C ILE A 161 6.15 8.06 -4.06
N GLY A 162 7.27 8.04 -4.77
CA GLY A 162 7.61 9.09 -5.72
C GLY A 162 6.61 9.22 -6.86
N SER A 163 6.11 8.09 -7.40
CA SER A 163 5.04 8.10 -8.41
C SER A 163 3.76 8.74 -7.88
N ASP A 164 3.36 8.41 -6.64
CA ASP A 164 2.16 8.99 -6.04
C ASP A 164 2.32 10.49 -5.79
N VAL A 165 3.49 10.94 -5.35
CA VAL A 165 3.78 12.37 -5.18
C VAL A 165 3.70 13.10 -6.53
N ILE A 166 4.22 12.51 -7.60
CA ILE A 166 4.11 13.07 -8.94
C ILE A 166 2.65 13.15 -9.37
N SER A 167 1.89 12.06 -9.26
CA SER A 167 0.45 12.06 -9.59
C SER A 167 -0.31 13.11 -8.75
N PHE A 168 -0.01 13.20 -7.46
CA PHE A 168 -0.62 14.21 -6.59
C PHE A 168 -0.34 15.65 -7.02
N LEU A 169 0.80 15.92 -7.64
CA LEU A 169 1.18 17.26 -8.11
C LEU A 169 0.66 17.56 -9.53
N THR A 170 0.41 16.53 -10.35
CA THR A 170 0.05 16.68 -11.78
C THR A 170 -1.44 16.49 -12.04
N GLU A 171 -2.13 15.74 -11.19
CA GLU A 171 -3.54 15.38 -11.35
C GLU A 171 -4.36 15.88 -10.15
N PRO A 172 -5.68 16.08 -10.29
CA PRO A 172 -6.53 16.45 -9.17
C PRO A 172 -6.64 15.27 -8.20
N PRO A 173 -5.99 15.32 -7.01
CA PRO A 173 -5.99 14.18 -6.11
C PRO A 173 -7.29 14.14 -5.33
N ILE A 174 -8.22 13.29 -5.75
CA ILE A 174 -9.38 12.96 -4.93
C ILE A 174 -8.96 11.92 -3.90
N PHE A 175 -8.33 10.83 -4.35
CA PHE A 175 -7.73 9.80 -3.49
C PHE A 175 -6.41 9.34 -4.12
N ALA A 176 -5.37 9.18 -3.29
CA ALA A 176 -4.13 8.54 -3.72
C ALA A 176 -4.05 7.13 -3.13
N TYR A 177 -3.89 6.13 -3.98
CA TYR A 177 -3.82 4.72 -3.60
C TYR A 177 -2.38 4.21 -3.74
N ASN A 178 -1.81 3.70 -2.65
CA ASN A 178 -0.44 3.19 -2.60
C ASN A 178 -0.37 1.78 -2.02
N ALA A 179 0.39 0.89 -2.64
CA ALA A 179 0.53 -0.49 -2.19
C ALA A 179 1.18 -0.60 -0.81
N PHE A 180 2.12 0.30 -0.48
CA PHE A 180 2.90 0.30 0.76
C PHE A 180 2.37 1.23 1.84
N VAL A 181 1.46 2.14 1.51
CA VAL A 181 0.90 3.10 2.46
C VAL A 181 -0.58 2.83 2.70
N GLY A 182 -1.30 2.42 1.68
CA GLY A 182 -2.73 2.23 1.70
C GLY A 182 -3.42 3.21 0.78
N PHE A 183 -4.31 4.04 1.29
CA PHE A 183 -4.83 5.17 0.55
C PHE A 183 -4.70 6.43 1.39
N PHE A 184 -4.60 7.55 0.71
CA PHE A 184 -4.63 8.87 1.30
C PHE A 184 -5.85 9.59 0.73
N SER A 185 -6.79 9.95 1.59
CA SER A 185 -7.88 10.85 1.19
C SER A 185 -7.28 12.23 0.98
N GLY A 186 -7.41 12.79 -0.21
CA GLY A 186 -6.94 14.16 -0.49
C GLY A 186 -7.51 15.19 0.50
N ALA A 187 -7.33 16.46 0.21
CA ALA A 187 -7.79 17.58 1.04
C ALA A 187 -9.33 17.80 1.02
N VAL A 188 -10.09 16.72 0.97
CA VAL A 188 -11.57 16.77 1.03
C VAL A 188 -11.96 16.88 2.50
N TYR A 189 -12.33 18.08 2.92
CA TYR A 189 -12.58 18.40 4.33
C TYR A 189 -13.93 17.90 4.85
N ASP A 190 -14.88 17.55 3.98
CA ASP A 190 -16.27 17.29 4.35
C ASP A 190 -16.71 15.84 4.18
N ASP A 191 -15.89 14.95 3.59
CA ASP A 191 -16.25 13.56 3.40
C ASP A 191 -15.79 12.67 4.55
N LEU A 192 -16.70 11.81 5.01
CA LEU A 192 -16.40 10.75 5.94
C LEU A 192 -15.47 9.72 5.24
N ILE A 193 -14.27 9.56 5.76
CA ILE A 193 -13.35 8.54 5.28
C ILE A 193 -13.99 7.17 5.50
N ARG A 194 -14.31 6.49 4.40
CA ARG A 194 -14.97 5.16 4.38
C ARG A 194 -14.12 4.15 3.62
N ILE A 195 -14.43 2.89 3.82
CA ILE A 195 -13.87 1.80 3.01
C ILE A 195 -14.80 1.63 1.81
N ASP A 196 -14.42 2.19 0.69
CA ASP A 196 -15.20 2.18 -0.54
C ASP A 196 -14.75 1.04 -1.48
N PRO A 197 -15.61 0.63 -2.42
CA PRO A 197 -15.26 -0.38 -3.43
C PRO A 197 -13.94 -0.12 -4.17
N PRO A 198 -13.60 1.13 -4.58
CA PRO A 198 -12.31 1.44 -5.19
C PRO A 198 -11.10 0.97 -4.37
N LEU A 199 -11.10 1.19 -3.05
CA LEU A 199 -10.02 0.71 -2.17
C LEU A 199 -9.92 -0.81 -2.17
N LEU A 200 -11.06 -1.52 -2.17
CA LEU A 200 -11.08 -2.98 -2.21
C LEU A 200 -10.57 -3.52 -3.54
N PHE A 201 -10.95 -2.90 -4.67
CA PHE A 201 -10.42 -3.25 -6.00
C PHE A 201 -8.92 -2.98 -6.10
N PHE A 202 -8.46 -1.85 -5.57
CA PHE A 202 -7.03 -1.56 -5.51
C PHE A 202 -6.26 -2.62 -4.70
N ARG A 203 -6.77 -3.02 -3.53
CA ARG A 203 -6.16 -4.08 -2.72
C ARG A 203 -6.19 -5.44 -3.40
N LEU A 204 -7.27 -5.77 -4.10
CA LEU A 204 -7.34 -6.97 -4.94
C LEU A 204 -6.26 -6.93 -6.03
N GLY A 205 -6.08 -5.80 -6.70
CA GLY A 205 -5.01 -5.57 -7.67
C GLY A 205 -3.62 -5.84 -7.08
N ASN A 206 -3.34 -5.34 -5.88
CA ASN A 206 -2.08 -5.61 -5.18
C ASN A 206 -1.87 -7.10 -4.89
N LEU A 207 -2.93 -7.83 -4.52
CA LEU A 207 -2.85 -9.28 -4.30
C LEU A 207 -2.59 -10.04 -5.62
N VAL A 208 -3.22 -9.62 -6.72
CA VAL A 208 -2.99 -10.21 -8.05
C VAL A 208 -1.56 -9.94 -8.52
N GLN A 209 -1.04 -8.70 -8.34
CA GLN A 209 0.36 -8.37 -8.63
C GLN A 209 1.34 -9.23 -7.83
N LEU A 210 1.05 -9.43 -6.55
CA LEU A 210 1.85 -10.33 -5.70
C LEU A 210 1.76 -11.77 -6.19
N GLY A 211 0.57 -12.24 -6.57
CA GLY A 211 0.37 -13.57 -7.17
C GLY A 211 1.18 -13.74 -8.45
N LEU A 212 1.21 -12.75 -9.33
CA LEU A 212 2.03 -12.72 -10.53
C LEU A 212 3.53 -12.83 -10.19
N LEU A 213 4.00 -11.99 -9.26
CA LEU A 213 5.39 -12.03 -8.81
C LEU A 213 5.78 -13.44 -8.33
N LEU A 214 4.94 -14.07 -7.52
CA LEU A 214 5.18 -15.41 -6.99
C LEU A 214 5.09 -16.49 -8.08
N ALA A 215 4.19 -16.36 -9.06
CA ALA A 215 4.07 -17.25 -10.20
C ALA A 215 5.33 -17.23 -11.07
N VAL A 216 5.91 -16.03 -11.32
CA VAL A 216 7.14 -15.87 -12.09
C VAL A 216 8.37 -16.35 -11.31
N VAL A 217 8.44 -16.02 -10.02
CA VAL A 217 9.62 -16.34 -9.18
C VAL A 217 9.69 -17.81 -8.81
N SER A 218 8.54 -18.48 -8.63
CA SER A 218 8.48 -19.87 -8.15
C SER A 218 9.25 -20.88 -9.00
N PRO A 219 9.14 -20.90 -10.34
CA PRO A 219 9.89 -21.85 -11.18
C PRO A 219 11.38 -21.58 -11.24
N LEU A 220 11.79 -20.33 -10.98
CA LEU A 220 13.19 -19.91 -11.03
C LEU A 220 13.93 -20.14 -9.72
N PHE A 221 13.20 -20.45 -8.65
CA PHE A 221 13.77 -20.65 -7.32
C PHE A 221 14.58 -21.92 -7.19
N VAL A 222 15.80 -21.80 -6.68
CA VAL A 222 16.74 -22.89 -6.42
C VAL A 222 16.93 -23.06 -4.92
N ALA A 223 16.31 -24.11 -4.37
CA ALA A 223 16.21 -24.32 -2.92
C ALA A 223 17.59 -24.45 -2.22
N HIS A 224 18.56 -25.14 -2.85
CA HIS A 224 19.89 -25.36 -2.26
C HIS A 224 20.76 -24.08 -2.24
N ARG A 225 20.48 -23.10 -3.09
CA ARG A 225 21.15 -21.79 -3.13
C ARG A 225 20.33 -20.70 -2.48
N ALA A 226 19.07 -20.98 -2.18
CA ALA A 226 18.08 -20.00 -1.70
C ALA A 226 18.04 -18.72 -2.56
N ALA A 227 18.15 -18.88 -3.88
CA ALA A 227 18.27 -17.81 -4.87
C ALA A 227 17.46 -18.11 -6.13
N ILE A 228 17.25 -17.08 -6.94
CA ILE A 228 16.64 -17.17 -8.27
C ILE A 228 17.74 -17.35 -9.30
N GLU A 229 17.59 -18.32 -10.19
CA GLU A 229 18.47 -18.56 -11.33
C GLU A 229 17.71 -18.35 -12.64
N LEU A 230 18.06 -17.28 -13.36
CA LEU A 230 17.46 -16.97 -14.67
C LEU A 230 17.76 -18.02 -15.75
N SER A 231 18.84 -18.80 -15.59
CA SER A 231 19.16 -19.93 -16.48
C SER A 231 18.05 -20.97 -16.55
N ARG A 232 17.23 -21.05 -15.50
CA ARG A 232 16.07 -21.96 -15.43
C ARG A 232 14.88 -21.55 -16.29
N LEU A 233 14.86 -20.32 -16.84
CA LEU A 233 13.78 -19.89 -17.75
C LEU A 233 13.50 -20.87 -18.88
N ARG A 234 14.57 -21.52 -19.39
CA ARG A 234 14.46 -22.53 -20.47
C ARG A 234 13.85 -23.86 -20.03
N THR A 235 13.80 -24.12 -18.72
CA THR A 235 13.30 -25.39 -18.15
C THR A 235 11.93 -25.25 -17.48
N VAL A 236 11.34 -24.05 -17.54
CA VAL A 236 10.01 -23.77 -16.97
C VAL A 236 8.94 -24.52 -17.76
N ARG A 237 8.05 -25.20 -17.04
CA ARG A 237 6.97 -25.98 -17.67
C ARG A 237 5.96 -25.08 -18.36
N PRO A 238 5.34 -25.50 -19.49
CA PRO A 238 4.34 -24.71 -20.20
C PRO A 238 3.19 -24.24 -19.30
N LEU A 239 2.72 -25.09 -18.38
CA LEU A 239 1.68 -24.72 -17.40
C LEU A 239 2.08 -23.53 -16.53
N GLN A 240 3.34 -23.42 -16.12
CA GLN A 240 3.81 -22.30 -15.30
C GLN A 240 3.84 -21.00 -16.10
N TRP A 241 4.20 -21.08 -17.40
CA TRP A 241 4.08 -19.95 -18.32
C TRP A 241 2.62 -19.55 -18.54
N ALA A 242 1.70 -20.51 -18.66
CA ALA A 242 0.28 -20.21 -18.76
C ALA A 242 -0.25 -19.49 -17.51
N VAL A 243 0.12 -19.95 -16.31
CA VAL A 243 -0.24 -19.29 -15.04
C VAL A 243 0.33 -17.86 -14.96
N ALA A 244 1.60 -17.68 -15.36
CA ALA A 244 2.21 -16.35 -15.40
C ALA A 244 1.50 -15.46 -16.44
N GLY A 245 1.15 -15.99 -17.61
CA GLY A 245 0.42 -15.26 -18.65
C GLY A 245 -0.98 -14.82 -18.19
N VAL A 246 -1.73 -15.71 -17.54
CA VAL A 246 -3.04 -15.36 -16.94
C VAL A 246 -2.88 -14.28 -15.89
N ALA A 247 -1.87 -14.37 -15.01
CA ALA A 247 -1.63 -13.37 -13.99
C ALA A 247 -1.24 -12.01 -14.61
N VAL A 248 -0.42 -11.98 -15.68
CA VAL A 248 -0.11 -10.75 -16.43
C VAL A 248 -1.39 -10.15 -17.03
N LEU A 249 -2.24 -10.99 -17.64
CA LEU A 249 -3.51 -10.54 -18.19
C LEU A 249 -4.42 -9.94 -17.09
N CYS A 250 -4.54 -10.60 -15.94
CA CYS A 250 -5.31 -10.09 -14.81
C CYS A 250 -4.77 -8.75 -14.28
N VAL A 251 -3.44 -8.60 -14.16
CA VAL A 251 -2.84 -7.31 -13.77
C VAL A 251 -3.13 -6.26 -14.82
N GLY A 252 -2.93 -6.58 -16.11
CA GLY A 252 -3.20 -5.64 -17.21
C GLY A 252 -4.65 -5.19 -17.28
N THR A 253 -5.61 -6.12 -17.09
CA THR A 253 -7.04 -5.78 -17.08
C THR A 253 -7.42 -4.92 -15.87
N LEU A 254 -6.91 -5.23 -14.67
CA LEU A 254 -7.15 -4.40 -13.48
C LEU A 254 -6.54 -3.01 -13.61
N THR A 255 -5.32 -2.91 -14.13
CA THR A 255 -4.67 -1.61 -14.36
C THR A 255 -5.39 -0.81 -15.46
N GLY A 256 -5.79 -1.45 -16.57
CA GLY A 256 -6.52 -0.77 -17.64
C GLY A 256 -7.96 -0.38 -17.26
N ALA A 257 -8.53 -1.05 -16.25
CA ALA A 257 -9.86 -0.73 -15.72
C ALA A 257 -9.79 0.19 -14.48
N ALA A 258 -8.63 0.68 -14.10
CA ALA A 258 -8.41 1.42 -12.85
C ALA A 258 -9.29 2.66 -12.74
N GLY A 259 -9.42 3.43 -13.81
CA GLY A 259 -10.34 4.60 -13.89
C GLY A 259 -11.80 4.20 -13.72
N TYR A 260 -12.24 3.14 -14.40
CA TYR A 260 -13.61 2.62 -14.27
C TYR A 260 -13.90 2.07 -12.86
N LEU A 261 -12.89 1.45 -12.22
CA LEU A 261 -12.97 0.91 -10.86
C LEU A 261 -12.81 1.99 -9.78
N GLY A 262 -12.47 3.22 -10.17
CA GLY A 262 -12.45 4.40 -9.32
C GLY A 262 -11.21 4.56 -8.43
N TYR A 263 -10.13 3.81 -8.66
CA TYR A 263 -8.90 3.96 -7.87
C TYR A 263 -7.73 4.61 -8.63
N ASP A 264 -7.96 5.00 -9.87
CA ASP A 264 -7.03 5.79 -10.69
C ASP A 264 -7.87 6.70 -11.59
N ILE A 265 -8.32 7.82 -11.03
CA ILE A 265 -9.24 8.74 -11.71
C ILE A 265 -8.42 9.93 -12.19
N ASP A 266 -8.29 10.05 -13.50
CA ASP A 266 -7.66 11.18 -14.15
C ASP A 266 -8.65 12.37 -14.35
N ARG A 267 -8.09 13.51 -14.75
CA ARG A 267 -8.87 14.72 -15.01
C ARG A 267 -9.93 14.48 -16.11
N GLU A 268 -9.60 13.73 -17.15
CA GLU A 268 -10.49 13.47 -18.26
C GLU A 268 -11.70 12.65 -17.83
N THR A 269 -11.49 11.65 -17.00
CA THR A 269 -12.56 10.84 -16.40
C THR A 269 -13.49 11.67 -15.54
N ILE A 270 -12.94 12.59 -14.70
CA ILE A 270 -13.75 13.51 -13.88
C ILE A 270 -14.59 14.42 -14.79
N GLN A 271 -13.96 15.02 -15.79
CA GLN A 271 -14.65 15.91 -16.74
C GLN A 271 -15.79 15.18 -17.48
N ALA A 272 -15.52 13.95 -17.92
CA ALA A 272 -16.54 13.12 -18.61
C ALA A 272 -17.70 12.75 -17.67
N GLN A 273 -17.43 12.48 -16.39
CA GLN A 273 -18.47 12.16 -15.41
C GLN A 273 -19.30 13.38 -15.00
N LEU A 274 -18.69 14.54 -14.87
CA LEU A 274 -19.38 15.79 -14.52
C LEU A 274 -20.27 16.31 -15.67
N GLY A 275 -19.86 16.10 -16.91
CA GLY A 275 -20.63 16.39 -18.13
C GLY A 275 -20.82 17.86 -18.44
N GLY A 276 -20.80 18.76 -17.46
CA GLY A 276 -20.97 20.21 -17.63
C GLY A 276 -19.66 20.96 -17.76
N THR A 277 -19.56 21.86 -18.73
CA THR A 277 -18.40 22.74 -18.89
C THR A 277 -18.85 24.16 -19.15
N LEU A 278 -18.33 25.08 -18.38
CA LEU A 278 -18.52 26.52 -18.57
C LEU A 278 -17.17 27.22 -18.47
N SER A 279 -16.86 28.15 -19.36
CA SER A 279 -15.55 28.80 -19.35
C SER A 279 -15.64 30.28 -19.65
N ASN A 280 -14.70 31.03 -19.07
CA ASN A 280 -14.37 32.38 -19.46
C ASN A 280 -12.88 32.48 -19.83
N ASP A 281 -12.36 33.68 -20.09
CA ASP A 281 -10.97 33.91 -20.51
C ASP A 281 -9.91 33.44 -19.49
N GLN A 282 -10.31 33.18 -18.25
CA GLN A 282 -9.37 32.91 -17.13
C GLN A 282 -9.62 31.58 -16.45
N ILE A 283 -10.85 31.06 -16.46
CA ILE A 283 -11.27 29.90 -15.69
C ILE A 283 -12.10 28.97 -16.58
N VAL A 284 -11.84 27.67 -16.48
CA VAL A 284 -12.72 26.61 -17.00
C VAL A 284 -13.33 25.89 -15.81
N LEU A 285 -14.65 25.96 -15.68
CA LEU A 285 -15.43 25.30 -14.66
C LEU A 285 -16.02 24.01 -15.22
N PHE A 286 -15.74 22.89 -14.57
CA PHE A 286 -16.41 21.60 -14.80
C PHE A 286 -17.39 21.38 -13.65
N TYR A 287 -18.65 21.03 -13.98
CA TYR A 287 -19.70 20.86 -12.98
C TYR A 287 -20.62 19.69 -13.33
N ASP A 288 -21.19 19.09 -12.29
CA ASP A 288 -22.14 17.99 -12.46
C ASP A 288 -23.50 18.54 -12.95
N GLN A 289 -23.81 18.26 -14.21
CA GLN A 289 -25.09 18.67 -14.83
C GLN A 289 -26.33 18.04 -14.19
N SER A 290 -26.17 16.96 -13.44
CA SER A 290 -27.28 16.32 -12.75
C SER A 290 -27.70 17.03 -11.47
N THR A 291 -26.77 17.79 -10.87
CA THR A 291 -26.92 18.42 -9.54
C THR A 291 -26.94 19.93 -9.61
N ILE A 292 -26.23 20.53 -10.57
CA ILE A 292 -26.04 21.97 -10.70
C ILE A 292 -26.63 22.45 -12.01
N THR A 293 -27.51 23.45 -11.95
CA THR A 293 -28.08 24.08 -13.15
C THR A 293 -27.06 24.98 -13.86
N PRO A 294 -27.21 25.22 -15.19
CA PRO A 294 -26.31 26.12 -15.90
C PRO A 294 -26.26 27.56 -15.31
N GLU A 295 -27.39 28.03 -14.76
CA GLU A 295 -27.49 29.35 -14.11
C GLU A 295 -26.65 29.38 -12.80
N GLU A 296 -26.74 28.34 -11.98
CA GLU A 296 -25.92 28.21 -10.77
C GLU A 296 -24.43 28.06 -11.12
N ALA A 297 -24.11 27.31 -12.16
CA ALA A 297 -22.73 27.19 -12.63
C ALA A 297 -22.16 28.54 -13.10
N ALA A 298 -22.98 29.38 -13.75
CA ALA A 298 -22.58 30.71 -14.16
C ALA A 298 -22.28 31.62 -12.95
N LEU A 299 -23.10 31.58 -11.90
CA LEU A 299 -22.85 32.31 -10.64
C LEU A 299 -21.55 31.82 -9.96
N ILE A 300 -21.30 30.52 -9.92
CA ILE A 300 -20.06 29.96 -9.39
C ILE A 300 -18.85 30.47 -10.18
N LEU A 301 -18.93 30.47 -11.52
CA LEU A 301 -17.87 30.96 -12.38
C LEU A 301 -17.57 32.45 -12.13
N GLU A 302 -18.61 33.26 -11.96
CA GLU A 302 -18.49 34.67 -11.64
C GLU A 302 -17.81 34.90 -10.27
N ASP A 303 -18.24 34.17 -9.23
CA ASP A 303 -17.64 34.25 -7.90
C ASP A 303 -16.14 33.84 -7.92
N GLN A 304 -15.81 32.76 -8.62
CA GLN A 304 -14.42 32.34 -8.73
C GLN A 304 -13.56 33.33 -9.52
N THR A 305 -14.11 33.94 -10.55
CA THR A 305 -13.45 35.01 -11.31
C THR A 305 -13.18 36.22 -10.44
N PHE A 306 -14.15 36.65 -9.62
CA PHE A 306 -13.97 37.74 -8.66
C PHE A 306 -12.87 37.40 -7.65
N ARG A 307 -12.85 36.22 -7.07
CA ARG A 307 -11.79 35.79 -6.13
C ARG A 307 -10.42 35.78 -6.77
N LEU A 308 -10.31 35.29 -8.02
CA LEU A 308 -9.06 35.31 -8.76
C LEU A 308 -8.53 36.74 -8.97
N HIS A 309 -9.41 37.68 -9.31
CA HIS A 309 -9.05 39.12 -9.42
C HIS A 309 -8.55 39.70 -8.09
N GLN A 310 -9.11 39.30 -6.95
CA GLN A 310 -8.63 39.74 -5.64
C GLN A 310 -7.22 39.23 -5.30
N LEU A 311 -6.84 38.05 -5.80
CA LEU A 311 -5.52 37.47 -5.56
C LEU A 311 -4.42 38.04 -6.47
N GLN A 312 -4.78 38.55 -7.66
CA GLN A 312 -3.81 39.08 -8.63
C GLN A 312 -3.03 40.33 -8.17
N PRO A 313 -3.58 41.30 -7.41
CA PRO A 313 -2.85 42.49 -6.98
C PRO A 313 -1.67 42.19 -6.06
N HIS A 314 -1.70 41.11 -5.29
CA HIS A 314 -0.67 40.76 -4.32
C HIS A 314 0.57 40.07 -4.95
N GLY A 315 0.49 39.63 -6.20
CA GLY A 315 1.58 38.96 -6.91
C GLY A 315 2.42 39.87 -7.83
N ARG A 316 2.01 41.14 -8.08
CA ARG A 316 2.74 42.08 -8.96
C ARG A 316 3.77 42.98 -8.27
N GLY A 317 4.03 42.76 -6.98
CA GLY A 317 4.89 43.63 -6.18
C GLY A 317 6.40 43.35 -6.16
N THR A 318 6.90 42.32 -6.89
CA THR A 318 8.33 42.05 -6.96
C THR A 318 8.79 41.79 -8.41
N GLY A 319 8.55 42.77 -9.27
CA GLY A 319 9.21 42.80 -10.57
C GLY A 319 10.67 43.23 -10.37
N CYS A 320 11.61 42.30 -10.31
CA CYS A 320 13.00 42.56 -10.62
C CYS A 320 13.06 42.94 -12.10
N GLY A 321 13.23 44.24 -12.36
CA GLY A 321 13.52 44.74 -13.69
C GLY A 321 14.86 44.19 -14.18
N PRO A 322 15.05 44.01 -15.50
CA PRO A 322 16.32 43.59 -16.06
C PRO A 322 17.34 44.71 -15.94
N THR A 323 18.47 44.43 -15.29
CA THR A 323 19.72 45.17 -15.46
C THR A 323 20.61 44.42 -16.40
#